data_3a2ceed854b3387230f044e5d3c20e69
#
_entry.id   3a2ceed854b3387230f044e5d3c20e69
#
_cell.length_a   1.000
_cell.length_b   1.000
_cell.length_c   1.000
_cell.angle_alpha   90.00
_cell.angle_beta   90.00
_cell.angle_gamma   90.00
#
_symmetry.space_group_name_H-M   'P 1'
#
loop_
_entity.id
_entity.type
_entity.pdbx_description
1 polymer ?
#
loop_
_entity_poly.entity_id
_entity_poly.type
_entity_poly.pdbx_seq_one_letter_code
_entity_poly.pdbx_strand_id
1 'polypeptide(L)'
;YRAFYGNDKGARLPAIPFLMSMRIRFIVLLLAVLPATVCAAALNRLPGSIAAALAQAGVPESEVGVYVHDLTSDREVLSFGADRALNPASTMKLLTTFAALELLGPAYTWKTEAWLDGKLDGDRLDGNLVLKGYGDPKFSVESLWLFLRDLRNRGVRDITGDLLLDRSFFAIDNHDPALFDAEPSRPYNVGPDALLINYKAFRLQFVPDEKRQAVGIFSDPALPQ
;
A
#
# COMPACT_ATOMS: atom_id res chain seq x y z
N TYR A 1 -14.87 -23.98 37.53
CA TYR A 1 -15.67 -24.55 38.63
C TYR A 1 -14.96 -25.77 39.21
N ARG A 2 -14.25 -25.65 40.29
CA ARG A 2 -14.30 -26.40 41.53
C ARG A 2 -13.08 -26.03 42.36
N ALA A 3 -13.36 -25.41 43.49
CA ALA A 3 -12.44 -25.25 44.60
C ALA A 3 -12.14 -26.63 45.20
N PHE A 4 -10.88 -26.83 45.61
CA PHE A 4 -10.54 -27.81 46.63
C PHE A 4 -9.70 -27.14 47.70
N TYR A 5 -10.28 -27.03 48.88
CA TYR A 5 -9.63 -26.78 50.16
C TYR A 5 -8.90 -28.06 50.59
N GLY A 6 -7.69 -27.94 51.08
CA GLY A 6 -6.91 -29.05 51.68
C GLY A 6 -5.78 -28.51 52.53
N ASN A 7 -6.11 -28.28 53.73
CA ASN A 7 -5.52 -28.43 55.05
C ASN A 7 -4.00 -28.59 55.19
N ASP A 8 -3.40 -27.59 55.77
CA ASP A 8 -2.50 -27.51 56.90
C ASP A 8 -1.70 -28.77 57.27
N LYS A 9 -0.36 -28.67 57.14
CA LYS A 9 0.61 -29.24 58.12
C LYS A 9 1.88 -28.38 58.07
N GLY A 10 2.14 -27.66 59.13
CA GLY A 10 3.32 -26.88 59.37
C GLY A 10 4.60 -27.72 59.30
N ALA A 11 5.46 -27.37 58.35
CA ALA A 11 6.87 -27.76 58.37
C ALA A 11 7.68 -26.56 58.83
N ARG A 12 8.20 -26.64 60.05
CA ARG A 12 9.19 -25.69 60.59
C ARG A 12 10.46 -25.86 59.77
N LEU A 13 10.85 -24.83 59.04
CA LEU A 13 12.16 -24.76 58.39
C LEU A 13 13.23 -24.68 59.50
N PRO A 14 14.33 -25.45 59.40
CA PRO A 14 15.42 -25.36 60.35
C PRO A 14 16.13 -24.01 60.23
N ALA A 15 16.46 -23.41 61.34
CA ALA A 15 17.23 -22.19 61.44
C ALA A 15 18.61 -22.39 60.79
N ILE A 16 18.87 -21.64 59.74
CA ILE A 16 20.19 -21.60 59.07
C ILE A 16 21.17 -20.88 60.03
N PRO A 17 22.29 -21.50 60.40
CA PRO A 17 23.25 -20.86 61.29
C PRO A 17 23.86 -19.62 60.65
N PHE A 18 23.88 -18.54 61.41
CA PHE A 18 24.34 -17.18 61.05
C PHE A 18 25.88 -17.09 61.00
N LEU A 19 26.56 -17.99 60.29
CA LEU A 19 27.98 -17.94 60.05
C LEU A 19 28.33 -18.26 58.59
N MET A 20 27.73 -17.45 57.69
CA MET A 20 28.28 -17.40 56.32
C MET A 20 29.46 -16.45 56.32
N SER A 21 30.67 -17.02 56.14
CA SER A 21 31.92 -16.29 56.16
C SER A 21 31.90 -15.08 55.18
N MET A 22 32.54 -14.00 55.61
CA MET A 22 32.61 -12.73 54.83
C MET A 22 33.08 -12.90 53.38
N ARG A 23 33.76 -14.00 53.07
CA ARG A 23 34.22 -14.36 51.73
C ARG A 23 33.11 -14.79 50.80
N ILE A 24 32.04 -15.44 51.28
CA ILE A 24 30.91 -15.85 50.47
C ILE A 24 30.01 -14.64 50.14
N ARG A 25 29.92 -13.65 51.07
CA ARG A 25 29.20 -12.39 50.82
C ARG A 25 29.82 -11.56 49.70
N PHE A 26 31.15 -11.57 49.56
CA PHE A 26 31.85 -10.90 48.45
C PHE A 26 31.62 -11.61 47.10
N ILE A 27 31.55 -12.94 47.08
CA ILE A 27 31.30 -13.70 45.84
C ILE A 27 29.87 -13.54 45.40
N VAL A 28 28.91 -13.52 46.32
CA VAL A 28 27.49 -13.28 46.01
C VAL A 28 27.27 -11.84 45.55
N LEU A 29 27.99 -10.85 46.08
CA LEU A 29 27.92 -9.46 45.61
C LEU A 29 28.60 -9.27 44.24
N LEU A 30 29.63 -10.06 43.93
CA LEU A 30 30.30 -10.01 42.64
C LEU A 30 29.51 -10.72 41.54
N LEU A 31 28.71 -11.73 41.90
CA LEU A 31 27.81 -12.41 40.95
C LEU A 31 26.49 -11.63 40.71
N ALA A 32 26.14 -10.66 41.58
CA ALA A 32 25.01 -9.77 41.38
C ALA A 32 25.30 -8.58 40.42
N VAL A 33 26.57 -8.41 40.01
CA VAL A 33 26.90 -7.56 38.87
C VAL A 33 26.73 -8.39 37.59
N LEU A 34 25.50 -8.85 37.36
CA LEU A 34 25.07 -9.33 36.05
C LEU A 34 25.37 -8.23 35.03
N PRO A 35 25.85 -8.59 33.83
CA PRO A 35 26.05 -7.62 32.80
C PRO A 35 24.74 -6.88 32.58
N ALA A 36 24.70 -5.60 32.92
CA ALA A 36 23.70 -4.74 32.37
C ALA A 36 23.82 -4.96 30.86
N THR A 37 22.87 -5.68 30.29
CA THR A 37 22.70 -5.69 28.83
C THR A 37 22.68 -4.23 28.44
N VAL A 38 23.78 -3.77 27.88
CA VAL A 38 23.85 -2.43 27.27
C VAL A 38 22.84 -2.52 26.14
N CYS A 39 21.61 -2.20 26.46
CA CYS A 39 20.60 -1.95 25.45
C CYS A 39 21.13 -0.76 24.68
N ALA A 40 21.75 -1.04 23.54
CA ALA A 40 22.25 0.03 22.68
C ALA A 40 21.03 0.92 22.39
N ALA A 41 21.05 2.14 22.92
CA ALA A 41 20.00 3.11 22.65
C ALA A 41 19.98 3.37 21.14
N ALA A 42 18.80 3.51 20.59
CA ALA A 42 18.62 3.91 19.20
C ALA A 42 19.36 5.22 18.94
N LEU A 43 19.96 5.32 17.77
CA LEU A 43 20.60 6.55 17.33
C LEU A 43 19.53 7.57 17.00
N ASN A 44 19.63 8.76 17.56
CA ASN A 44 18.70 9.88 17.28
C ASN A 44 19.33 10.94 16.35
N ARG A 45 20.45 10.62 15.73
CA ARG A 45 21.17 11.46 14.77
C ARG A 45 21.61 10.64 13.57
N LEU A 46 21.67 11.28 12.42
CA LEU A 46 22.13 10.64 11.20
C LEU A 46 23.60 10.20 11.31
N PRO A 47 23.97 9.05 10.76
CA PRO A 47 25.38 8.70 10.52
C PRO A 47 26.10 9.81 9.73
N GLY A 48 27.35 10.09 10.08
CA GLY A 48 28.09 11.21 9.49
C GLY A 48 28.19 11.16 7.96
N SER A 49 28.27 9.98 7.36
CA SER A 49 28.27 9.81 5.90
C SER A 49 26.96 10.25 5.26
N ILE A 50 25.82 9.96 5.92
CA ILE A 50 24.49 10.36 5.43
C ILE A 50 24.34 11.87 5.58
N ALA A 51 24.67 12.43 6.75
CA ALA A 51 24.62 13.86 6.98
C ALA A 51 25.48 14.65 5.97
N ALA A 52 26.68 14.15 5.66
CA ALA A 52 27.55 14.76 4.66
C ALA A 52 26.95 14.68 3.24
N ALA A 53 26.33 13.56 2.86
CA ALA A 53 25.69 13.40 1.56
C ALA A 53 24.49 14.34 1.41
N LEU A 54 23.67 14.52 2.46
CA LEU A 54 22.56 15.45 2.47
C LEU A 54 23.05 16.90 2.32
N ALA A 55 24.08 17.27 3.06
CA ALA A 55 24.69 18.59 2.95
C ALA A 55 25.22 18.86 1.53
N GLN A 56 25.87 17.88 0.92
CA GLN A 56 26.36 17.99 -0.46
C GLN A 56 25.21 18.11 -1.47
N ALA A 57 24.08 17.45 -1.23
CA ALA A 57 22.88 17.53 -2.05
C ALA A 57 22.05 18.80 -1.79
N GLY A 58 22.43 19.63 -0.80
CA GLY A 58 21.67 20.81 -0.42
C GLY A 58 20.32 20.49 0.26
N VAL A 59 20.16 19.29 0.83
CA VAL A 59 18.95 18.87 1.52
C VAL A 59 19.10 19.13 3.02
N PRO A 60 18.27 20.02 3.61
CA PRO A 60 18.31 20.29 5.04
C PRO A 60 17.90 19.04 5.85
N GLU A 61 18.57 18.78 6.96
CA GLU A 61 18.21 17.68 7.86
C GLU A 61 16.79 17.83 8.44
N SER A 62 16.26 19.03 8.49
CA SER A 62 14.88 19.31 8.91
C SER A 62 13.82 18.71 7.98
N GLU A 63 14.18 18.43 6.74
CA GLU A 63 13.28 17.87 5.71
C GLU A 63 13.44 16.35 5.57
N VAL A 64 14.21 15.73 6.48
CA VAL A 64 14.51 14.28 6.43
C VAL A 64 13.99 13.60 7.68
N GLY A 65 13.24 12.51 7.49
CA GLY A 65 12.86 11.57 8.53
C GLY A 65 13.42 10.20 8.20
N VAL A 66 14.06 9.55 9.18
CA VAL A 66 14.60 8.19 9.01
C VAL A 66 14.22 7.34 10.21
N TYR A 67 13.63 6.19 9.94
CA TYR A 67 13.35 5.19 10.93
C TYR A 67 13.91 3.84 10.48
N VAL A 68 14.75 3.22 11.31
CA VAL A 68 15.32 1.90 11.01
C VAL A 68 15.04 0.98 12.19
N HIS A 69 14.38 -0.11 11.92
CA HIS A 69 14.03 -1.15 12.86
C HIS A 69 14.66 -2.49 12.47
N ASP A 70 15.34 -3.12 13.39
CA ASP A 70 15.88 -4.47 13.21
C ASP A 70 14.80 -5.49 13.56
N LEU A 71 14.26 -6.14 12.53
CA LEU A 71 13.20 -7.13 12.68
C LEU A 71 13.66 -8.44 13.37
N THR A 72 14.97 -8.71 13.39
CA THR A 72 15.51 -9.92 14.02
C THR A 72 15.57 -9.77 15.54
N SER A 73 16.01 -8.61 15.99
CA SER A 73 16.16 -8.30 17.42
C SER A 73 15.00 -7.49 17.99
N ASP A 74 14.02 -7.14 17.16
CA ASP A 74 12.88 -6.28 17.47
C ASP A 74 13.32 -4.96 18.13
N ARG A 75 14.35 -4.33 17.57
CA ARG A 75 14.94 -3.11 18.13
C ARG A 75 14.96 -1.96 17.14
N GLU A 76 14.65 -0.79 17.66
CA GLU A 76 14.93 0.47 16.98
C GLU A 76 16.45 0.69 16.91
N VAL A 77 16.96 0.89 15.69
CA VAL A 77 18.38 1.14 15.41
C VAL A 77 18.65 2.61 15.21
N LEU A 78 17.74 3.29 14.50
CA LEU A 78 17.83 4.71 14.19
C LEU A 78 16.44 5.32 14.15
N SER A 79 16.26 6.43 14.85
CA SER A 79 15.05 7.24 14.83
C SER A 79 15.44 8.70 14.72
N PHE A 80 15.48 9.22 13.51
CA PHE A 80 15.84 10.61 13.25
C PHE A 80 14.68 11.34 12.60
N GLY A 81 14.11 12.31 13.30
CA GLY A 81 12.97 13.06 12.79
C GLY A 81 11.73 12.22 12.50
N ALA A 82 11.59 11.03 13.12
CA ALA A 82 10.49 10.10 12.87
C ALA A 82 9.13 10.66 13.29
N ASP A 83 9.09 11.56 14.26
CA ASP A 83 7.86 12.22 14.74
C ASP A 83 7.49 13.47 13.93
N ARG A 84 8.29 13.84 12.95
CA ARG A 84 7.99 15.01 12.11
C ARG A 84 6.95 14.66 11.06
N ALA A 85 5.96 15.54 10.89
CA ALA A 85 4.99 15.45 9.81
C ALA A 85 5.66 15.85 8.49
N LEU A 86 6.08 14.86 7.72
CA LEU A 86 6.69 15.01 6.41
C LEU A 86 5.73 14.50 5.34
N ASN A 87 5.82 15.05 4.12
CA ASN A 87 5.08 14.49 2.99
C ASN A 87 5.67 13.11 2.64
N PRO A 88 4.92 12.02 2.82
CA PRO A 88 5.44 10.68 2.60
C PRO A 88 5.61 10.33 1.13
N ALA A 89 5.03 11.11 0.21
CA ALA A 89 4.97 10.80 -1.21
C ALA A 89 4.62 9.30 -1.43
N SER A 90 5.40 8.58 -2.24
CA SER A 90 5.15 7.15 -2.52
C SER A 90 5.41 6.21 -1.35
N THR A 91 6.04 6.62 -0.26
CA THR A 91 6.16 5.77 0.94
C THR A 91 4.81 5.52 1.61
N MET A 92 3.80 6.37 1.37
CA MET A 92 2.40 6.13 1.78
C MET A 92 1.85 4.81 1.26
N LYS A 93 2.37 4.31 0.12
CA LYS A 93 1.93 3.02 -0.45
C LYS A 93 2.19 1.83 0.48
N LEU A 94 3.19 1.92 1.35
CA LEU A 94 3.44 0.89 2.36
C LEU A 94 2.25 0.77 3.32
N LEU A 95 1.77 1.89 3.85
CA LEU A 95 0.61 1.91 4.73
C LEU A 95 -0.67 1.48 4.00
N THR A 96 -0.89 2.00 2.79
CA THR A 96 -2.07 1.66 1.98
C THR A 96 -2.10 0.17 1.64
N THR A 97 -0.96 -0.40 1.25
CA THR A 97 -0.86 -1.84 0.91
C THR A 97 -1.03 -2.71 2.15
N PHE A 98 -0.41 -2.32 3.26
CA PHE A 98 -0.58 -3.02 4.53
C PHE A 98 -2.05 -3.03 4.97
N ALA A 99 -2.70 -1.88 4.99
CA ALA A 99 -4.11 -1.77 5.33
C ALA A 99 -5.01 -2.60 4.39
N ALA A 100 -4.72 -2.60 3.09
CA ALA A 100 -5.45 -3.42 2.13
C ALA A 100 -5.29 -4.93 2.41
N LEU A 101 -4.08 -5.39 2.71
CA LEU A 101 -3.83 -6.80 3.04
C LEU A 101 -4.51 -7.22 4.36
N GLU A 102 -4.48 -6.34 5.37
CA GLU A 102 -5.12 -6.61 6.67
C GLU A 102 -6.65 -6.62 6.57
N LEU A 103 -7.25 -5.68 5.83
CA LEU A 103 -8.70 -5.51 5.77
C LEU A 103 -9.36 -6.40 4.74
N LEU A 104 -8.72 -6.62 3.60
CA LEU A 104 -9.28 -7.35 2.46
C LEU A 104 -8.70 -8.76 2.32
N GLY A 105 -7.50 -8.98 2.82
CA GLY A 105 -6.75 -10.22 2.67
C GLY A 105 -6.05 -10.35 1.30
N PRO A 106 -5.06 -11.26 1.18
CA PRO A 106 -4.24 -11.40 -0.03
C PRO A 106 -4.99 -12.01 -1.23
N ALA A 107 -6.14 -12.64 -0.99
CA ALA A 107 -6.96 -13.26 -2.04
C ALA A 107 -8.07 -12.33 -2.57
N TYR A 108 -8.13 -11.09 -2.11
CA TYR A 108 -9.12 -10.14 -2.59
C TYR A 108 -8.94 -9.84 -4.07
N THR A 109 -10.04 -9.84 -4.81
CA THR A 109 -10.08 -9.48 -6.22
C THR A 109 -11.13 -8.40 -6.46
N TRP A 110 -10.77 -7.40 -7.26
CA TRP A 110 -11.73 -6.42 -7.74
C TRP A 110 -12.60 -7.03 -8.82
N LYS A 111 -13.82 -6.52 -8.92
CA LYS A 111 -14.76 -6.94 -9.95
C LYS A 111 -15.16 -5.77 -10.82
N THR A 112 -15.50 -6.09 -12.08
CA THR A 112 -16.23 -5.24 -13.01
C THR A 112 -17.38 -6.06 -13.53
N GLU A 113 -18.57 -5.49 -13.52
CA GLU A 113 -19.80 -6.20 -13.90
C GLU A 113 -20.39 -5.62 -15.19
N ALA A 114 -21.02 -6.50 -15.97
CA ALA A 114 -21.89 -6.10 -17.06
C ALA A 114 -23.32 -6.51 -16.74
N TRP A 115 -24.23 -5.59 -16.90
CA TRP A 115 -25.66 -5.82 -16.73
C TRP A 115 -26.39 -5.53 -18.04
N LEU A 116 -27.32 -6.42 -18.41
CA LEU A 116 -28.17 -6.25 -19.56
C LEU A 116 -29.45 -5.55 -19.11
N ASP A 117 -29.61 -4.30 -19.51
CA ASP A 117 -30.78 -3.51 -19.24
C ASP A 117 -31.69 -3.55 -20.48
N GLY A 118 -32.38 -4.69 -20.64
CA GLY A 118 -33.21 -4.98 -21.79
C GLY A 118 -33.40 -6.49 -22.02
N LYS A 119 -33.95 -6.84 -23.16
CA LYS A 119 -34.25 -8.22 -23.56
C LYS A 119 -33.14 -8.74 -24.49
N LEU A 120 -32.56 -9.87 -24.13
CA LEU A 120 -31.66 -10.60 -25.03
C LEU A 120 -32.50 -11.53 -25.92
N ASP A 121 -32.50 -11.28 -27.24
CA ASP A 121 -33.17 -12.11 -28.24
C ASP A 121 -32.11 -12.70 -29.21
N GLY A 122 -31.88 -14.01 -29.08
CA GLY A 122 -30.76 -14.62 -29.74
C GLY A 122 -29.42 -14.07 -29.22
N ASP A 123 -28.70 -13.36 -30.08
CA ASP A 123 -27.42 -12.70 -29.74
C ASP A 123 -27.49 -11.16 -29.72
N ARG A 124 -28.71 -10.64 -29.85
CA ARG A 124 -28.98 -9.20 -29.85
C ARG A 124 -29.65 -8.77 -28.55
N LEU A 125 -29.06 -7.77 -27.91
CA LEU A 125 -29.63 -7.09 -26.75
C LEU A 125 -30.51 -5.91 -27.24
N ASP A 126 -31.81 -6.02 -27.07
CA ASP A 126 -32.72 -4.89 -27.25
C ASP A 126 -32.78 -4.10 -25.95
N GLY A 127 -31.89 -3.14 -25.80
CA GLY A 127 -31.68 -2.37 -24.60
C GLY A 127 -30.24 -1.93 -24.42
N ASN A 128 -29.90 -1.50 -23.21
CA ASN A 128 -28.60 -0.94 -22.86
C ASN A 128 -27.67 -1.99 -22.26
N LEU A 129 -26.36 -1.80 -22.48
CA LEU A 129 -25.32 -2.50 -21.71
C LEU A 129 -24.82 -1.58 -20.61
N VAL A 130 -24.95 -2.00 -19.36
CA VAL A 130 -24.42 -1.25 -18.21
C VAL A 130 -23.13 -1.89 -17.76
N LEU A 131 -22.03 -1.14 -17.78
CA LEU A 131 -20.77 -1.54 -17.14
C LEU A 131 -20.67 -0.88 -15.79
N LYS A 132 -20.59 -1.70 -14.73
CA LYS A 132 -20.45 -1.24 -13.35
C LYS A 132 -19.05 -1.54 -12.82
N GLY A 133 -18.34 -0.48 -12.41
CA GLY A 133 -17.03 -0.57 -11.80
C GLY A 133 -17.08 -0.58 -10.28
N TYR A 134 -16.13 -1.26 -9.67
CA TYR A 134 -15.95 -1.36 -8.22
C TYR A 134 -14.54 -0.94 -7.78
N GLY A 135 -13.86 -0.15 -8.61
CA GLY A 135 -12.55 0.41 -8.28
C GLY A 135 -11.38 -0.51 -8.60
N ASP A 136 -11.48 -1.36 -9.62
CA ASP A 136 -10.34 -2.15 -10.09
C ASP A 136 -9.24 -1.22 -10.60
N PRO A 137 -8.09 -1.12 -9.91
CA PRO A 137 -7.01 -0.21 -10.30
C PRO A 137 -6.22 -0.71 -11.51
N LYS A 138 -6.45 -1.94 -11.97
CA LYS A 138 -5.69 -2.62 -13.02
C LYS A 138 -6.57 -3.06 -14.20
N PHE A 139 -7.72 -2.45 -14.40
CA PHE A 139 -8.58 -2.74 -15.54
C PHE A 139 -7.99 -2.12 -16.82
N SER A 140 -6.97 -2.82 -17.37
CA SER A 140 -6.25 -2.39 -18.58
C SER A 140 -7.06 -2.61 -19.85
N VAL A 141 -6.52 -2.18 -21.03
CA VAL A 141 -7.11 -2.45 -22.34
C VAL A 141 -7.24 -3.96 -22.59
N GLU A 142 -6.24 -4.75 -22.18
CA GLU A 142 -6.26 -6.21 -22.30
C GLU A 142 -7.36 -6.84 -21.44
N SER A 143 -7.53 -6.33 -20.21
CA SER A 143 -8.61 -6.77 -19.32
C SER A 143 -9.98 -6.45 -19.91
N LEU A 144 -10.15 -5.25 -20.48
CA LEU A 144 -11.36 -4.85 -21.19
C LEU A 144 -11.63 -5.76 -22.40
N TRP A 145 -10.60 -6.05 -23.19
CA TRP A 145 -10.73 -6.95 -24.34
C TRP A 145 -11.18 -8.36 -23.93
N LEU A 146 -10.60 -8.92 -22.89
CA LEU A 146 -11.00 -10.21 -22.31
C LEU A 146 -12.45 -10.17 -21.80
N PHE A 147 -12.82 -9.11 -21.13
CA PHE A 147 -14.16 -8.88 -20.62
C PHE A 147 -15.21 -8.83 -21.74
N LEU A 148 -14.93 -8.09 -22.81
CA LEU A 148 -15.81 -8.02 -24.00
C LEU A 148 -15.90 -9.35 -24.74
N ARG A 149 -14.79 -10.09 -24.81
CA ARG A 149 -14.77 -11.45 -25.36
C ARG A 149 -15.69 -12.39 -24.55
N ASP A 150 -15.66 -12.28 -23.23
CA ASP A 150 -16.50 -13.11 -22.37
C ASP A 150 -17.99 -12.75 -22.51
N LEU A 151 -18.33 -11.48 -22.67
CA LEU A 151 -19.70 -11.04 -23.01
C LEU A 151 -20.16 -11.67 -24.33
N ARG A 152 -19.29 -11.62 -25.35
CA ARG A 152 -19.57 -12.20 -26.66
C ARG A 152 -19.75 -13.72 -26.58
N ASN A 153 -18.93 -14.41 -25.79
CA ASN A 153 -19.05 -15.86 -25.56
C ASN A 153 -20.33 -16.23 -24.81
N ARG A 154 -20.88 -15.33 -24.00
CA ARG A 154 -22.17 -15.48 -23.32
C ARG A 154 -23.37 -15.14 -24.19
N GLY A 155 -23.13 -14.79 -25.46
CA GLY A 155 -24.16 -14.59 -26.48
C GLY A 155 -24.50 -13.14 -26.75
N VAL A 156 -23.88 -12.16 -26.10
CA VAL A 156 -24.14 -10.73 -26.40
C VAL A 156 -23.24 -10.30 -27.54
N ARG A 157 -23.82 -10.06 -28.73
CA ARG A 157 -23.09 -9.66 -29.94
C ARG A 157 -23.45 -8.27 -30.42
N ASP A 158 -24.76 -7.99 -30.46
CA ASP A 158 -25.29 -6.72 -30.91
C ASP A 158 -26.04 -6.04 -29.77
N ILE A 159 -25.87 -4.75 -29.61
CA ILE A 159 -26.50 -3.92 -28.61
C ILE A 159 -27.20 -2.77 -29.33
N THR A 160 -28.53 -2.64 -29.16
CA THR A 160 -29.30 -1.63 -29.88
C THR A 160 -29.40 -0.31 -29.13
N GLY A 161 -29.20 -0.34 -27.83
CA GLY A 161 -29.23 0.85 -26.97
C GLY A 161 -27.84 1.39 -26.68
N ASP A 162 -27.70 2.03 -25.54
CA ASP A 162 -26.49 2.72 -25.11
C ASP A 162 -25.57 1.86 -24.27
N LEU A 163 -24.29 2.24 -24.22
CA LEU A 163 -23.33 1.79 -23.22
C LEU A 163 -23.37 2.76 -22.05
N LEU A 164 -23.90 2.29 -20.93
CA LEU A 164 -24.01 3.07 -19.69
C LEU A 164 -22.83 2.71 -18.75
N LEU A 165 -22.11 3.72 -18.28
CA LEU A 165 -20.96 3.55 -17.37
C LEU A 165 -21.39 3.90 -15.94
N ASP A 166 -21.62 2.88 -15.12
CA ASP A 166 -21.95 3.04 -13.70
C ASP A 166 -20.68 3.15 -12.85
N ARG A 167 -20.42 4.35 -12.37
CA ARG A 167 -19.29 4.73 -11.53
C ARG A 167 -19.70 5.06 -10.09
N SER A 168 -20.95 4.76 -9.73
CA SER A 168 -21.57 5.16 -8.46
C SER A 168 -21.02 4.47 -7.22
N PHE A 169 -20.13 3.49 -7.37
CA PHE A 169 -19.56 2.76 -6.23
C PHE A 169 -18.69 3.67 -5.33
N PHE A 170 -18.05 4.67 -5.92
CA PHE A 170 -17.31 5.69 -5.16
C PHE A 170 -18.11 6.99 -5.11
N ALA A 171 -18.24 7.56 -3.92
CA ALA A 171 -18.61 8.97 -3.75
C ALA A 171 -17.34 9.81 -3.82
N ILE A 172 -17.07 10.42 -4.97
CA ILE A 172 -15.84 11.14 -5.24
C ILE A 172 -16.16 12.61 -5.43
N ASP A 173 -15.49 13.46 -4.64
CA ASP A 173 -15.49 14.90 -4.83
C ASP A 173 -14.65 15.28 -6.07
N ASN A 174 -14.73 16.54 -6.47
CA ASN A 174 -13.91 17.05 -7.55
C ASN A 174 -12.42 16.85 -7.25
N HIS A 175 -11.73 16.14 -8.14
CA HIS A 175 -10.30 15.92 -8.07
C HIS A 175 -9.59 16.84 -9.06
N ASP A 176 -8.64 17.62 -8.57
CA ASP A 176 -7.74 18.43 -9.40
C ASP A 176 -6.41 17.68 -9.56
N PRO A 177 -6.10 17.15 -10.75
CA PRO A 177 -4.87 16.40 -10.99
C PRO A 177 -3.60 17.28 -10.91
N ALA A 178 -3.73 18.60 -10.94
CA ALA A 178 -2.60 19.52 -10.81
C ALA A 178 -2.21 19.81 -9.36
N LEU A 179 -3.06 19.47 -8.40
CA LEU A 179 -2.92 19.89 -7.00
C LEU A 179 -1.64 19.37 -6.32
N PHE A 180 -1.18 18.18 -6.72
CA PHE A 180 -0.03 17.54 -6.05
C PHE A 180 1.32 18.15 -6.46
N ASP A 181 1.56 18.29 -7.78
CA ASP A 181 2.86 18.65 -8.33
C ASP A 181 2.79 19.54 -9.57
N ALA A 182 1.62 20.10 -9.88
CA ALA A 182 1.34 20.90 -11.07
C ALA A 182 1.54 20.13 -12.42
N GLU A 183 1.53 18.80 -12.39
CA GLU A 183 1.72 17.92 -13.56
C GLU A 183 0.44 17.12 -13.88
N PRO A 184 -0.66 17.79 -14.33
CA PRO A 184 -1.98 17.14 -14.46
C PRO A 184 -2.03 16.00 -15.48
N SER A 185 -1.07 15.96 -16.40
CA SER A 185 -0.99 14.91 -17.44
C SER A 185 -0.25 13.65 -17.00
N ARG A 186 0.30 13.63 -15.78
CA ARG A 186 0.96 12.45 -15.27
C ARG A 186 -0.05 11.37 -14.88
N PRO A 187 0.12 10.10 -15.32
CA PRO A 187 -0.82 9.02 -15.01
C PRO A 187 -1.06 8.79 -13.51
N TYR A 188 -0.06 9.07 -12.66
CA TYR A 188 -0.19 8.92 -11.21
C TYR A 188 -1.05 10.01 -10.55
N ASN A 189 -1.36 11.09 -11.26
CA ASN A 189 -2.25 12.16 -10.81
C ASN A 189 -3.71 11.94 -11.23
N VAL A 190 -4.02 10.81 -11.90
CA VAL A 190 -5.40 10.48 -12.21
C VAL A 190 -6.23 10.35 -10.94
N GLY A 191 -7.40 10.97 -10.93
CA GLY A 191 -8.33 10.87 -9.80
C GLY A 191 -8.89 9.46 -9.63
N PRO A 192 -9.30 9.09 -8.41
CA PRO A 192 -9.96 7.83 -8.17
C PRO A 192 -11.23 7.72 -9.01
N ASP A 193 -11.54 6.51 -9.49
CA ASP A 193 -12.70 6.24 -10.32
C ASP A 193 -13.14 4.80 -10.12
N ALA A 194 -14.43 4.58 -9.91
CA ALA A 194 -14.96 3.23 -9.73
C ALA A 194 -14.82 2.37 -11.00
N LEU A 195 -14.80 2.99 -12.18
CA LEU A 195 -14.61 2.32 -13.47
C LEU A 195 -13.45 2.98 -14.23
N LEU A 196 -12.23 2.79 -13.71
CA LEU A 196 -11.01 3.31 -14.30
C LEU A 196 -10.51 2.35 -15.38
N ILE A 197 -10.55 2.76 -16.63
CA ILE A 197 -10.04 1.97 -17.75
C ILE A 197 -8.67 2.51 -18.17
N ASN A 198 -7.70 1.63 -18.29
CA ASN A 198 -6.33 1.92 -18.76
C ASN A 198 -5.70 3.14 -18.07
N TYR A 199 -5.92 3.29 -16.76
CA TYR A 199 -5.40 4.42 -15.96
C TYR A 199 -5.84 5.80 -16.49
N LYS A 200 -6.89 5.90 -17.31
CA LYS A 200 -7.23 7.09 -18.13
C LYS A 200 -6.05 7.62 -18.95
N ALA A 201 -5.15 6.75 -19.32
CA ALA A 201 -3.91 7.10 -20.02
C ALA A 201 -3.90 6.52 -21.43
N PHE A 202 -3.30 7.25 -22.34
CA PHE A 202 -2.94 6.78 -23.67
C PHE A 202 -1.55 7.28 -24.05
N ARG A 203 -0.87 6.49 -24.86
CA ARG A 203 0.45 6.85 -25.39
C ARG A 203 0.29 7.56 -26.72
N LEU A 204 0.95 8.69 -26.88
CA LEU A 204 1.10 9.33 -28.18
C LEU A 204 2.48 9.02 -28.71
N GLN A 205 2.53 8.55 -29.96
CA GLN A 205 3.76 8.33 -30.71
C GLN A 205 3.81 9.32 -31.89
N PHE A 206 4.88 10.09 -31.95
CA PHE A 206 5.14 11.04 -33.00
C PHE A 206 6.18 10.43 -33.97
N VAL A 207 5.79 10.25 -35.22
CA VAL A 207 6.65 9.66 -36.26
C VAL A 207 6.87 10.69 -37.37
N PRO A 208 8.09 11.19 -37.55
CA PRO A 208 8.40 12.11 -38.65
C PRO A 208 8.23 11.42 -40.02
N ASP A 209 7.59 12.09 -40.94
CA ASP A 209 7.50 11.69 -42.38
C ASP A 209 8.14 12.77 -43.22
N GLU A 210 9.41 12.59 -43.57
CA GLU A 210 10.19 13.53 -44.33
C GLU A 210 9.61 13.73 -45.75
N LYS A 211 9.02 12.69 -46.34
CA LYS A 211 8.45 12.75 -47.70
C LYS A 211 7.21 13.62 -47.76
N ARG A 212 6.41 13.60 -46.68
CA ARG A 212 5.19 14.39 -46.58
C ARG A 212 5.40 15.72 -45.87
N GLN A 213 6.60 15.99 -45.37
CA GLN A 213 6.91 17.16 -44.52
C GLN A 213 5.89 17.30 -43.38
N ALA A 214 5.56 16.17 -42.71
CA ALA A 214 4.55 16.07 -41.70
C ALA A 214 5.01 15.16 -40.54
N VAL A 215 4.28 15.20 -39.42
CA VAL A 215 4.47 14.27 -38.33
C VAL A 215 3.20 13.43 -38.18
N GLY A 216 3.34 12.12 -38.36
CA GLY A 216 2.28 11.18 -38.02
C GLY A 216 2.11 11.08 -36.53
N ILE A 217 0.88 11.20 -36.02
CA ILE A 217 0.54 11.03 -34.60
C ILE A 217 -0.27 9.75 -34.46
N PHE A 218 0.22 8.84 -33.65
CA PHE A 218 -0.45 7.57 -33.35
C PHE A 218 -0.78 7.52 -31.87
N SER A 219 -1.97 7.03 -31.52
CA SER A 219 -2.37 6.81 -30.14
C SER A 219 -2.49 5.33 -29.84
N ASP A 220 -2.15 4.94 -28.60
CA ASP A 220 -2.33 3.61 -28.06
C ASP A 220 -2.98 3.72 -26.67
N PRO A 221 -4.22 3.22 -26.46
CA PRO A 221 -5.11 2.63 -27.46
C PRO A 221 -5.48 3.60 -28.59
N ALA A 222 -5.81 3.03 -29.76
CA ALA A 222 -6.22 3.83 -30.90
C ALA A 222 -7.51 4.61 -30.57
N LEU A 223 -7.48 5.92 -30.79
CA LEU A 223 -8.65 6.78 -30.64
C LEU A 223 -9.37 6.91 -31.99
N PRO A 224 -10.73 7.00 -31.99
CA PRO A 224 -11.46 7.30 -33.21
C PRO A 224 -11.00 8.64 -33.80
N GLN A 225 -10.83 8.69 -35.09
CA GLN A 225 -10.50 9.92 -35.83
C GLN A 225 -11.74 10.74 -36.07
#